data_336cf240fca5b77792a14b88d481ff8c
#
_entry.id   336cf240fca5b77792a14b88d481ff8c
#
_cell.length_a   1.000
_cell.length_b   1.000
_cell.length_c   1.000
_cell.angle_alpha   90.00
_cell.angle_beta   90.00
_cell.angle_gamma   90.00
#
_symmetry.space_group_name_H-M   'P 1'
#
loop_
_entity.id
_entity.type
_entity.pdbx_description
1 polymer ?
#
loop_
_entity_poly.entity_id
_entity_poly.type
_entity_poly.pdbx_seq_one_letter_code
_entity_poly.pdbx_strand_id
1 'polypeptide(L)'
;MSGPDWVWLKAQYYQESKLNPKAVSPVGARGICQAMPGTWADIQRALGWENVSPHSAPHCILGGAFYQQQMNKLWKSPRPGLDRHFLALSSYNAGAGNIIKAQKLCGGVASYDKIIACLYRVTGITFASETLGYVTNIRKWRLRMANRFAVREWHH
;
A
#
# COMPACT_ATOMS: atom_id res chain seq x y z
N MET A 1 -17.14 -5.23 -9.15
CA MET A 1 -15.96 -4.39 -9.44
C MET A 1 -14.72 -5.22 -9.17
N SER A 2 -13.89 -5.45 -10.17
CA SER A 2 -12.60 -6.10 -10.03
C SER A 2 -11.76 -5.27 -9.05
N GLY A 3 -11.09 -5.94 -8.12
CA GLY A 3 -10.13 -5.32 -7.20
C GLY A 3 -9.04 -4.58 -7.98
N PRO A 4 -8.14 -3.89 -7.28
CA PRO A 4 -7.04 -3.19 -7.93
C PRO A 4 -6.27 -4.18 -8.80
N ASP A 5 -6.11 -3.83 -10.06
CA ASP A 5 -5.40 -4.66 -11.03
C ASP A 5 -3.90 -4.79 -10.64
N TRP A 6 -3.20 -5.75 -11.26
CA TRP A 6 -1.78 -5.99 -10.99
C TRP A 6 -0.89 -4.75 -11.24
N VAL A 7 -1.36 -3.79 -12.04
CA VAL A 7 -0.64 -2.55 -12.31
C VAL A 7 -0.57 -1.66 -11.06
N TRP A 8 -1.64 -1.66 -10.24
CA TRP A 8 -1.62 -0.99 -8.94
C TRP A 8 -0.58 -1.61 -8.00
N LEU A 9 -0.52 -2.93 -7.92
CA LEU A 9 0.44 -3.63 -7.08
C LEU A 9 1.88 -3.37 -7.53
N LYS A 10 2.14 -3.41 -8.84
CA LYS A 10 3.45 -3.06 -9.40
C LYS A 10 3.85 -1.62 -9.12
N ALA A 11 2.91 -0.68 -9.24
CA ALA A 11 3.13 0.73 -8.93
C ALA A 11 3.47 0.93 -7.44
N GLN A 12 2.78 0.23 -6.56
CA GLN A 12 3.06 0.22 -5.12
C GLN A 12 4.47 -0.28 -4.86
N TYR A 13 4.85 -1.44 -5.37
CA TYR A 13 6.18 -2.01 -5.14
C TYR A 13 7.31 -1.19 -5.79
N TYR A 14 7.01 -0.52 -6.89
CA TYR A 14 7.95 0.44 -7.45
C TYR A 14 8.15 1.64 -6.51
N GLN A 15 7.10 2.13 -5.88
CA GLN A 15 7.22 3.18 -4.85
C GLN A 15 7.98 2.69 -3.63
N GLU A 16 7.77 1.45 -3.19
CA GLU A 16 8.42 0.87 -2.01
C GLU A 16 9.93 0.68 -2.18
N SER A 17 10.36 0.10 -3.28
CA SER A 17 11.74 -0.38 -3.43
C SER A 17 12.34 -0.21 -4.81
N LYS A 18 11.63 0.42 -5.76
CA LYS A 18 11.97 0.37 -7.20
C LYS A 18 12.09 -1.06 -7.73
N LEU A 19 11.29 -1.98 -7.16
CA LEU A 19 11.30 -3.42 -7.46
C LEU A 19 12.63 -4.12 -7.09
N ASN A 20 13.38 -3.57 -6.14
CA ASN A 20 14.64 -4.16 -5.70
C ASN A 20 14.40 -5.20 -4.59
N PRO A 21 14.65 -6.51 -4.85
CA PRO A 21 14.43 -7.55 -3.84
C PRO A 21 15.41 -7.47 -2.66
N LYS A 22 16.54 -6.78 -2.83
CA LYS A 22 17.56 -6.60 -1.79
C LYS A 22 17.37 -5.34 -0.94
N ALA A 23 16.33 -4.54 -1.22
CA ALA A 23 16.11 -3.27 -0.53
C ALA A 23 15.92 -3.47 0.98
N VAL A 24 16.57 -2.59 1.76
CA VAL A 24 16.41 -2.47 3.22
C VAL A 24 16.29 -0.98 3.52
N SER A 25 15.20 -0.58 4.16
CA SER A 25 15.02 0.81 4.58
C SER A 25 15.77 1.12 5.88
N PRO A 26 15.99 2.42 6.23
CA PRO A 26 16.61 2.81 7.50
C PRO A 26 15.87 2.29 8.74
N VAL A 27 14.56 2.04 8.64
CA VAL A 27 13.72 1.51 9.73
C VAL A 27 13.56 -0.01 9.68
N GLY A 28 14.25 -0.70 8.76
CA GLY A 28 14.27 -2.16 8.69
C GLY A 28 13.20 -2.82 7.83
N ALA A 29 12.44 -2.06 7.03
CA ALA A 29 11.55 -2.65 6.02
C ALA A 29 12.38 -3.35 4.93
N ARG A 30 11.93 -4.50 4.44
CA ARG A 30 12.74 -5.38 3.59
C ARG A 30 12.03 -5.85 2.32
N GLY A 31 12.82 -6.05 1.28
CA GLY A 31 12.42 -6.67 0.01
C GLY A 31 11.60 -5.74 -0.89
N ILE A 32 11.08 -6.30 -1.98
CA ILE A 32 10.28 -5.57 -2.98
C ILE A 32 9.08 -4.87 -2.33
N CYS A 33 8.41 -5.55 -1.40
CA CYS A 33 7.19 -5.09 -0.73
C CYS A 33 7.45 -4.22 0.51
N GLN A 34 8.71 -4.05 0.91
CA GLN A 34 9.11 -3.27 2.09
C GLN A 34 8.31 -3.63 3.35
N ALA A 35 8.17 -4.93 3.61
CA ALA A 35 7.54 -5.42 4.84
C ALA A 35 8.43 -5.19 6.06
N MET A 36 7.85 -4.64 7.11
CA MET A 36 8.50 -4.57 8.41
C MET A 36 8.64 -5.98 9.01
N PRO A 37 9.67 -6.26 9.83
CA PRO A 37 9.89 -7.60 10.37
C PRO A 37 8.68 -8.20 11.09
N GLY A 38 7.96 -7.41 11.91
CA GLY A 38 6.74 -7.86 12.58
C GLY A 38 5.61 -8.19 11.61
N THR A 39 5.38 -7.32 10.62
CA THR A 39 4.39 -7.56 9.55
C THR A 39 4.74 -8.79 8.74
N TRP A 40 6.02 -9.00 8.42
CA TRP A 40 6.44 -10.19 7.69
C TRP A 40 6.20 -11.49 8.49
N ALA A 41 6.47 -11.47 9.79
CA ALA A 41 6.16 -12.60 10.68
C ALA A 41 4.67 -12.92 10.69
N ASP A 42 3.81 -11.91 10.73
CA ASP A 42 2.36 -12.09 10.68
C ASP A 42 1.89 -12.65 9.33
N ILE A 43 2.47 -12.17 8.22
CA ILE A 43 2.22 -12.70 6.87
C ILE A 43 2.59 -14.17 6.80
N GLN A 44 3.80 -14.55 7.26
CA GLN A 44 4.26 -15.93 7.26
C GLN A 44 3.30 -16.83 8.05
N ARG A 45 2.91 -16.40 9.25
CA ARG A 45 1.96 -17.15 10.09
C ARG A 45 0.61 -17.33 9.40
N ALA A 46 0.09 -16.27 8.78
CA ALA A 46 -1.21 -16.31 8.10
C ALA A 46 -1.22 -17.20 6.86
N LEU A 47 -0.09 -17.26 6.14
CA LEU A 47 0.05 -18.04 4.90
C LEU A 47 0.65 -19.45 5.12
N GLY A 48 0.97 -19.81 6.36
CA GLY A 48 1.57 -21.08 6.69
C GLY A 48 3.00 -21.25 6.16
N TRP A 49 3.73 -20.14 6.03
CA TRP A 49 5.12 -20.15 5.57
C TRP A 49 6.09 -20.28 6.74
N GLU A 50 7.11 -21.11 6.57
CA GLU A 50 8.17 -21.30 7.56
C GLU A 50 9.51 -20.78 7.01
N ASN A 51 10.14 -19.87 7.76
CA ASN A 51 11.49 -19.38 7.48
C ASN A 51 11.68 -18.79 6.07
N VAL A 52 10.67 -18.13 5.53
CA VAL A 52 10.73 -17.50 4.21
C VAL A 52 11.32 -16.10 4.31
N SER A 53 12.33 -15.83 3.50
CA SER A 53 12.98 -14.52 3.46
C SER A 53 12.09 -13.48 2.75
N PRO A 54 11.95 -12.25 3.30
CA PRO A 54 11.30 -11.15 2.57
C PRO A 54 12.11 -10.67 1.36
N HIS A 55 13.35 -11.11 1.21
CA HIS A 55 14.17 -10.88 0.02
C HIS A 55 13.90 -11.87 -1.13
N SER A 56 13.09 -12.92 -0.89
CA SER A 56 12.55 -13.75 -1.97
C SER A 56 11.49 -12.97 -2.73
N ALA A 57 11.76 -12.58 -3.96
CA ALA A 57 10.85 -11.76 -4.76
C ALA A 57 9.45 -12.38 -4.90
N PRO A 58 9.27 -13.68 -5.26
CA PRO A 58 7.94 -14.26 -5.36
C PRO A 58 7.16 -14.21 -4.04
N HIS A 59 7.81 -14.52 -2.92
CA HIS A 59 7.15 -14.51 -1.61
C HIS A 59 6.82 -13.10 -1.14
N CYS A 60 7.74 -12.13 -1.35
CA CYS A 60 7.47 -10.73 -0.99
C CYS A 60 6.32 -10.14 -1.82
N ILE A 61 6.23 -10.47 -3.11
CA ILE A 61 5.13 -10.04 -3.97
C ILE A 61 3.80 -10.61 -3.46
N LEU A 62 3.73 -11.91 -3.19
CA LEU A 62 2.52 -12.57 -2.70
C LEU A 62 2.15 -12.12 -1.29
N GLY A 63 3.11 -12.09 -0.38
CA GLY A 63 2.90 -11.68 1.01
C GLY A 63 2.46 -10.23 1.14
N GLY A 64 3.07 -9.33 0.37
CA GLY A 64 2.68 -7.93 0.31
C GLY A 64 1.29 -7.74 -0.29
N ALA A 65 0.94 -8.50 -1.34
CA ALA A 65 -0.41 -8.49 -1.93
C ALA A 65 -1.45 -8.99 -0.92
N PHE A 66 -1.15 -10.05 -0.19
CA PHE A 66 -1.99 -10.54 0.90
C PHE A 66 -2.21 -9.46 1.96
N TYR A 67 -1.15 -8.82 2.44
CA TYR A 67 -1.23 -7.76 3.44
C TYR A 67 -2.02 -6.56 2.93
N GLN A 68 -1.81 -6.12 1.68
CA GLN A 68 -2.59 -5.06 1.04
C GLN A 68 -4.09 -5.41 0.98
N GLN A 69 -4.42 -6.67 0.70
CA GLN A 69 -5.80 -7.14 0.73
C GLN A 69 -6.40 -7.08 2.14
N GLN A 70 -5.64 -7.42 3.19
CA GLN A 70 -6.09 -7.27 4.57
C GLN A 70 -6.37 -5.80 4.90
N MET A 71 -5.50 -4.88 4.47
CA MET A 71 -5.72 -3.45 4.65
C MET A 71 -7.00 -2.99 3.95
N ASN A 72 -7.25 -3.49 2.74
CA ASN A 72 -8.47 -3.17 1.98
C ASN A 72 -9.74 -3.63 2.70
N LYS A 73 -9.73 -4.82 3.30
CA LYS A 73 -10.86 -5.40 4.05
C LYS A 73 -11.23 -4.62 5.30
N LEU A 74 -10.35 -3.82 5.86
CA LEU A 74 -10.64 -2.99 7.03
C LEU A 74 -11.64 -1.87 6.71
N TRP A 75 -11.67 -1.39 5.47
CA TRP A 75 -12.47 -0.24 5.03
C TRP A 75 -13.85 -0.69 4.54
N LYS A 76 -14.66 -1.23 5.44
CA LYS A 76 -15.95 -1.90 5.13
C LYS A 76 -17.07 -0.94 4.74
N SER A 77 -17.10 0.27 5.30
CA SER A 77 -18.17 1.24 5.06
C SER A 77 -18.31 1.55 3.56
N PRO A 78 -19.53 1.77 3.06
CA PRO A 78 -19.77 2.14 1.66
C PRO A 78 -18.96 3.37 1.26
N ARG A 79 -18.21 3.25 0.17
CA ARG A 79 -17.40 4.32 -0.43
C ARG A 79 -16.98 3.93 -1.84
N PRO A 80 -16.55 4.89 -2.69
CA PRO A 80 -15.96 4.58 -3.98
C PRO A 80 -14.81 3.59 -3.87
N GLY A 81 -14.67 2.69 -4.86
CA GLY A 81 -13.63 1.65 -4.83
C GLY A 81 -12.21 2.22 -4.77
N LEU A 82 -11.97 3.36 -5.42
CA LEU A 82 -10.67 4.05 -5.35
C LEU A 82 -10.39 4.63 -3.96
N ASP A 83 -11.38 5.20 -3.29
CA ASP A 83 -11.21 5.70 -1.91
C ASP A 83 -10.81 4.57 -0.96
N ARG A 84 -11.46 3.40 -1.10
CA ARG A 84 -11.09 2.21 -0.32
C ARG A 84 -9.66 1.78 -0.60
N HIS A 85 -9.28 1.76 -1.86
CA HIS A 85 -7.91 1.39 -2.26
C HIS A 85 -6.87 2.38 -1.72
N PHE A 86 -7.12 3.68 -1.78
CA PHE A 86 -6.19 4.70 -1.28
C PHE A 86 -6.09 4.66 0.26
N LEU A 87 -7.18 4.38 0.96
CA LEU A 87 -7.15 4.15 2.41
C LEU A 87 -6.36 2.89 2.77
N ALA A 88 -6.48 1.84 1.96
CA ALA A 88 -5.68 0.63 2.14
C ALA A 88 -4.19 0.87 1.89
N LEU A 89 -3.81 1.63 0.86
CA LEU A 89 -2.43 2.06 0.62
C LEU A 89 -1.88 2.91 1.77
N SER A 90 -2.68 3.86 2.25
CA SER A 90 -2.32 4.68 3.42
C SER A 90 -2.13 3.83 4.67
N SER A 91 -2.98 2.81 4.86
CA SER A 91 -2.88 1.86 5.98
C SER A 91 -1.64 0.99 5.88
N TYR A 92 -1.24 0.60 4.69
CA TYR A 92 0.00 -0.14 4.44
C TYR A 92 1.23 0.69 4.84
N ASN A 93 1.25 1.97 4.46
CA ASN A 93 2.37 2.89 4.73
C ASN A 93 2.42 3.38 6.18
N ALA A 94 1.31 3.92 6.68
CA ALA A 94 1.25 4.62 7.98
C ALA A 94 0.75 3.76 9.14
N GLY A 95 0.30 2.53 8.86
CA GLY A 95 -0.38 1.68 9.82
C GLY A 95 -1.89 1.96 9.90
N ALA A 96 -2.69 0.90 9.85
CA ALA A 96 -4.15 0.99 9.84
C ALA A 96 -4.73 1.75 11.04
N GLY A 97 -4.14 1.56 12.23
CA GLY A 97 -4.56 2.24 13.45
C GLY A 97 -4.50 3.76 13.34
N ASN A 98 -3.47 4.31 12.69
CA ASN A 98 -3.33 5.75 12.49
C ASN A 98 -4.39 6.29 11.53
N ILE A 99 -4.68 5.58 10.45
CA ILE A 99 -5.69 6.02 9.47
C ILE A 99 -7.11 5.94 10.09
N ILE A 100 -7.39 4.90 10.89
CA ILE A 100 -8.67 4.77 11.61
C ILE A 100 -8.83 5.90 12.64
N LYS A 101 -7.76 6.26 13.37
CA LYS A 101 -7.79 7.41 14.29
C LYS A 101 -8.06 8.72 13.53
N ALA A 102 -7.42 8.92 12.37
CA ALA A 102 -7.67 10.09 11.53
C ALA A 102 -9.12 10.15 11.08
N GLN A 103 -9.73 9.03 10.66
CA GLN A 103 -11.15 8.97 10.32
C GLN A 103 -12.04 9.39 11.48
N LYS A 104 -11.78 8.91 12.69
CA LYS A 104 -12.54 9.30 13.89
C LYS A 104 -12.43 10.79 14.17
N LEU A 105 -11.24 11.36 14.05
CA LEU A 105 -11.00 12.80 14.25
C LEU A 105 -11.67 13.67 13.19
N CYS A 106 -11.93 13.13 12.01
CA CYS A 106 -12.67 13.76 10.92
C CYS A 106 -14.19 13.48 10.95
N GLY A 107 -14.73 13.05 12.09
CA GLY A 107 -16.17 12.83 12.26
C GLY A 107 -16.70 11.54 11.60
N GLY A 108 -15.84 10.53 11.39
CA GLY A 108 -16.26 9.23 10.84
C GLY A 108 -16.58 9.24 9.35
N VAL A 109 -16.13 10.25 8.61
CA VAL A 109 -16.38 10.38 7.15
C VAL A 109 -15.81 9.20 6.36
N ALA A 110 -16.39 8.94 5.18
CA ALA A 110 -15.99 7.81 4.33
C ALA A 110 -14.95 8.18 3.26
N SER A 111 -14.88 9.44 2.86
CA SER A 111 -14.01 9.93 1.78
C SER A 111 -12.53 9.88 2.15
N TYR A 112 -11.71 9.35 1.24
CA TYR A 112 -10.24 9.33 1.37
C TYR A 112 -9.68 10.74 1.62
N ASP A 113 -10.03 11.70 0.78
CA ASP A 113 -9.46 13.07 0.86
C ASP A 113 -9.73 13.71 2.23
N LYS A 114 -10.93 13.52 2.77
CA LYS A 114 -11.30 14.06 4.08
C LYS A 114 -10.57 13.35 5.23
N ILE A 115 -10.40 12.05 5.15
CA ILE A 115 -9.69 11.27 6.18
C ILE A 115 -8.21 11.63 6.18
N ILE A 116 -7.57 11.63 5.01
CA ILE A 116 -6.13 11.89 4.92
C ILE A 116 -5.78 13.33 5.35
N ALA A 117 -6.69 14.28 5.12
CA ALA A 117 -6.53 15.65 5.58
C ALA A 117 -6.47 15.78 7.12
N CYS A 118 -6.97 14.80 7.87
CA CYS A 118 -6.90 14.76 9.34
C CYS A 118 -5.69 13.98 9.87
N LEU A 119 -4.93 13.30 9.03
CA LEU A 119 -3.85 12.41 9.46
C LEU A 119 -2.74 13.15 10.23
N TYR A 120 -2.46 14.41 9.89
CA TYR A 120 -1.46 15.23 10.60
C TYR A 120 -1.75 15.38 12.10
N ARG A 121 -3.02 15.30 12.50
CA ARG A 121 -3.44 15.37 13.92
C ARG A 121 -3.10 14.09 14.68
N VAL A 122 -2.80 13.00 13.96
CA VAL A 122 -2.42 11.69 14.54
C VAL A 122 -0.92 11.48 14.49
N THR A 123 -0.30 11.73 13.34
CA THR A 123 1.10 11.37 13.07
C THR A 123 2.05 12.57 13.01
N GLY A 124 1.52 13.80 13.05
CA GLY A 124 2.29 15.02 12.76
C GLY A 124 2.37 15.30 11.25
N ILE A 125 2.77 16.52 10.92
CA ILE A 125 2.76 17.04 9.53
C ILE A 125 3.69 16.25 8.62
N THR A 126 4.91 15.94 9.07
CA THR A 126 5.92 15.25 8.26
C THR A 126 5.43 13.87 7.81
N PHE A 127 5.02 13.00 8.74
CA PHE A 127 4.54 11.66 8.41
C PHE A 127 3.22 11.68 7.64
N ALA A 128 2.32 12.62 7.93
CA ALA A 128 1.09 12.78 7.15
C ALA A 128 1.40 13.15 5.68
N SER A 129 2.36 14.04 5.46
CA SER A 129 2.83 14.43 4.13
C SER A 129 3.50 13.26 3.39
N GLU A 130 4.27 12.44 4.08
CA GLU A 130 4.87 11.22 3.50
C GLU A 130 3.79 10.25 3.03
N THR A 131 2.77 10.00 3.84
CA THR A 131 1.67 9.09 3.48
C THR A 131 0.85 9.62 2.30
N LEU A 132 0.55 10.92 2.28
CA LEU A 132 -0.12 11.56 1.14
C LEU A 132 0.74 11.44 -0.13
N GLY A 133 2.04 11.72 -0.03
CA GLY A 133 3.01 11.59 -1.12
C GLY A 133 3.13 10.15 -1.62
N TYR A 134 3.12 9.18 -0.73
CA TYR A 134 3.13 7.76 -1.05
C TYR A 134 1.97 7.37 -1.99
N VAL A 135 0.75 7.69 -1.62
CA VAL A 135 -0.43 7.40 -2.45
C VAL A 135 -0.39 8.18 -3.77
N THR A 136 -0.02 9.46 -3.71
CA THR A 136 0.09 10.32 -4.91
C THR A 136 1.11 9.77 -5.90
N ASN A 137 2.26 9.32 -5.44
CA ASN A 137 3.30 8.74 -6.29
C ASN A 137 2.88 7.41 -6.89
N ILE A 138 2.22 6.54 -6.12
CA ILE A 138 1.69 5.26 -6.64
C ILE A 138 0.68 5.52 -7.78
N ARG A 139 -0.20 6.51 -7.63
CA ARG A 139 -1.12 6.92 -8.69
C ARG A 139 -0.39 7.35 -9.97
N LYS A 140 0.67 8.15 -9.83
CA LYS A 140 1.52 8.57 -10.97
C LYS A 140 2.21 7.39 -11.64
N TRP A 141 2.80 6.48 -10.85
CA TRP A 141 3.44 5.27 -11.39
C TRP A 141 2.44 4.37 -12.12
N ARG A 142 1.27 4.16 -11.54
CA ARG A 142 0.20 3.37 -12.15
C ARG A 142 -0.20 3.92 -13.52
N LEU A 143 -0.42 5.23 -13.65
CA LEU A 143 -0.74 5.88 -14.92
C LEU A 143 0.37 5.70 -15.96
N ARG A 144 1.63 5.91 -15.57
CA ARG A 144 2.78 5.74 -16.46
C ARG A 144 2.93 4.29 -16.95
N MET A 145 2.70 3.33 -16.07
CA MET A 145 2.78 1.91 -16.41
C MET A 145 1.63 1.50 -17.34
N ALA A 146 0.40 1.92 -17.06
CA ALA A 146 -0.75 1.63 -17.91
C ALA A 146 -0.57 2.17 -19.34
N ASN A 147 -0.09 3.40 -19.48
CA ASN A 147 0.15 3.99 -20.80
C ASN A 147 1.22 3.24 -21.61
N ARG A 148 2.26 2.70 -20.96
CA ARG A 148 3.28 1.88 -21.63
C ARG A 148 2.73 0.56 -22.18
N PHE A 149 1.73 -0.03 -21.54
CA PHE A 149 1.06 -1.23 -22.04
C PHE A 149 0.17 -0.91 -23.22
N ALA A 150 -0.63 0.15 -23.15
CA ALA A 150 -1.50 0.59 -24.25
C ALA A 150 -0.70 0.85 -25.53
N VAL A 151 0.47 1.49 -25.46
CA VAL A 151 1.34 1.76 -26.63
C VAL A 151 1.90 0.47 -27.24
N ARG A 152 2.16 -0.58 -26.45
CA ARG A 152 2.70 -1.85 -26.97
C ARG A 152 1.66 -2.68 -27.74
N GLU A 153 0.40 -2.59 -27.39
CA GLU A 153 -0.68 -3.31 -28.08
C GLU A 153 -0.98 -2.74 -29.48
N TRP A 154 -0.59 -1.49 -29.78
CA TRP A 154 -0.78 -0.87 -31.10
C TRP A 154 0.33 -1.16 -32.11
N HIS A 155 1.38 -1.88 -31.74
CA HIS A 155 2.52 -2.22 -32.60
C HIS A 155 2.58 -3.72 -32.98
N HIS A 156 1.50 -4.46 -32.77
CA HIS A 156 1.26 -5.81 -33.22
C HIS A 156 -0.02 -5.83 -34.06
#